data_e6c0279ca27e612f93cbadccf9f32808
#
_entry.id   e6c0279ca27e612f93cbadccf9f32808
#
_cell.length_a   1.000
_cell.length_b   1.000
_cell.length_c   1.000
_cell.angle_alpha   90.00
_cell.angle_beta   90.00
_cell.angle_gamma   90.00
#
_symmetry.space_group_name_H-M   'P 1'
#
loop_
_entity.id
_entity.type
_entity.pdbx_description
1 polymer ?
#
loop_
_entity_poly.entity_id
_entity_poly.type
_entity_poly.pdbx_seq_one_letter_code
_entity_poly.pdbx_strand_id
1 'polypeptide(L)'
;IETSGAYPLLGEPDWICLSPKKFKFPITETLAIADEFKPIVFHHSDILWAESFIQSLSSNCKLYLQTEWSKSDLNLPLIIDYVKSNPQWKISLQTHKYLNIP
;
A
#
# COMPACT_ATOMS: atom_id res chain seq x y z
N ILE A 1 7.05 1.79 -12.17
CA ILE A 1 7.33 0.42 -11.72
C ILE A 1 6.58 0.10 -10.44
N GLU A 2 6.08 -1.10 -10.31
CA GLU A 2 5.49 -1.62 -9.09
C GLU A 2 6.40 -2.69 -8.52
N THR A 3 6.67 -2.63 -7.21
CA THR A 3 7.61 -3.55 -6.54
C THR A 3 7.13 -3.86 -5.13
N SER A 4 7.54 -5.04 -4.61
CA SER A 4 7.35 -5.35 -3.18
C SER A 4 8.43 -4.72 -2.30
N GLY A 5 9.51 -4.21 -2.90
CA GLY A 5 10.61 -3.60 -2.17
C GLY A 5 11.52 -4.57 -1.43
N ALA A 6 11.31 -5.88 -1.60
CA ALA A 6 12.10 -6.90 -0.89
C ALA A 6 13.50 -7.06 -1.46
N TYR A 7 13.74 -6.56 -2.67
CA TYR A 7 15.03 -6.67 -3.36
C TYR A 7 15.44 -5.30 -3.87
N PRO A 8 16.76 -5.04 -4.05
CA PRO A 8 17.22 -3.78 -4.60
C PRO A 8 16.66 -3.56 -6.01
N LEU A 9 16.34 -2.30 -6.33
CA LEU A 9 15.88 -1.95 -7.66
C LEU A 9 17.05 -1.89 -8.63
N LEU A 10 16.80 -2.32 -9.88
CA LEU A 10 17.74 -2.19 -10.97
C LEU A 10 17.36 -0.97 -11.80
N GLY A 11 18.34 -0.12 -12.11
CA GLY A 11 18.12 1.10 -12.88
C GLY A 11 17.50 2.22 -12.05
N GLU A 12 17.01 3.24 -12.74
CA GLU A 12 16.41 4.43 -12.14
C GLU A 12 14.99 4.62 -12.68
N PRO A 13 14.00 3.94 -12.11
CA PRO A 13 12.63 4.09 -12.58
C PRO A 13 12.11 5.51 -12.29
N ASP A 14 11.27 6.02 -13.20
CA ASP A 14 10.68 7.36 -13.07
C ASP A 14 9.65 7.45 -11.94
N TRP A 15 9.00 6.33 -11.63
CA TRP A 15 7.96 6.28 -10.60
C TRP A 15 7.99 4.91 -9.93
N ILE A 16 7.96 4.92 -8.60
CA ILE A 16 8.03 3.69 -7.81
C ILE A 16 6.77 3.58 -6.97
N CYS A 17 5.95 2.56 -7.28
CA CYS A 17 4.82 2.17 -6.46
C CYS A 17 5.22 0.96 -5.62
N LEU A 18 5.27 1.13 -4.30
CA LEU A 18 5.70 0.09 -3.38
C LEU A 18 4.47 -0.60 -2.79
N SER A 19 4.31 -1.90 -3.11
CA SER A 19 3.28 -2.76 -2.52
C SER A 19 3.97 -3.80 -1.64
N PRO A 20 4.18 -3.52 -0.35
CA PRO A 20 4.97 -4.40 0.51
C PRO A 20 4.24 -5.70 0.77
N LYS A 21 5.01 -6.78 0.95
CA LYS A 21 4.49 -8.10 1.33
C LYS A 21 4.80 -8.38 2.78
N LYS A 22 3.83 -8.96 3.48
CA LYS A 22 3.89 -9.15 4.94
C LYS A 22 5.05 -10.05 5.37
N PHE A 23 5.40 -11.05 4.57
CA PHE A 23 6.45 -12.00 4.91
C PHE A 23 7.79 -11.72 4.24
N LYS A 24 7.87 -10.65 3.44
CA LYS A 24 9.11 -10.18 2.82
C LYS A 24 9.13 -8.67 2.93
N PHE A 25 9.68 -8.17 4.04
CA PHE A 25 9.69 -6.74 4.31
C PHE A 25 10.47 -5.97 3.25
N PRO A 26 10.01 -4.77 2.89
CA PRO A 26 10.75 -3.92 1.97
C PRO A 26 12.05 -3.44 2.60
N ILE A 27 13.09 -3.28 1.76
CA ILE A 27 14.36 -2.74 2.23
C ILE A 27 14.24 -1.23 2.44
N THR A 28 15.04 -0.72 3.38
CA THR A 28 14.98 0.69 3.78
C THR A 28 15.24 1.63 2.61
N GLU A 29 16.17 1.29 1.72
CA GLU A 29 16.50 2.11 0.54
C GLU A 29 15.30 2.30 -0.37
N THR A 30 14.50 1.26 -0.58
CA THR A 30 13.30 1.34 -1.43
C THR A 30 12.21 2.15 -0.74
N LEU A 31 12.04 1.99 0.57
CA LEU A 31 11.09 2.81 1.33
C LEU A 31 11.39 4.29 1.20
N ALA A 32 12.68 4.66 1.26
CA ALA A 32 13.09 6.05 1.22
C ALA A 32 12.80 6.73 -0.12
N ILE A 33 12.74 5.97 -1.22
CA ILE A 33 12.59 6.52 -2.57
C ILE A 33 11.23 6.21 -3.20
N ALA A 34 10.34 5.51 -2.50
CA ALA A 34 9.02 5.18 -3.04
C ALA A 34 8.19 6.44 -3.25
N ASP A 35 7.53 6.53 -4.39
CA ASP A 35 6.61 7.62 -4.74
C ASP A 35 5.20 7.33 -4.25
N GLU A 36 4.83 6.06 -4.23
CA GLU A 36 3.56 5.59 -3.69
C GLU A 36 3.80 4.39 -2.79
N PHE A 37 3.05 4.32 -1.70
CA PHE A 37 3.07 3.19 -0.78
C PHE A 37 1.65 2.64 -0.71
N LYS A 38 1.47 1.39 -1.17
CA LYS A 38 0.14 0.79 -1.34
C LYS A 38 0.12 -0.63 -0.75
N PRO A 39 0.07 -0.74 0.59
CA PRO A 39 -0.08 -2.04 1.24
C PRO A 39 -1.47 -2.62 0.99
N ILE A 40 -1.53 -3.95 0.87
CA ILE A 40 -2.78 -4.67 0.70
C ILE A 40 -3.26 -5.15 2.07
N VAL A 41 -4.50 -4.84 2.40
CA VAL A 41 -5.11 -5.18 3.68
C VAL A 41 -5.92 -6.48 3.56
N PHE A 42 -5.46 -7.53 4.24
CA PHE A 42 -6.18 -8.79 4.39
C PHE A 42 -6.97 -8.84 5.69
N HIS A 43 -6.47 -8.15 6.72
CA HIS A 43 -7.02 -8.15 8.06
C HIS A 43 -6.83 -6.75 8.67
N HIS A 44 -7.69 -6.38 9.63
CA HIS A 44 -7.62 -5.04 10.22
C HIS A 44 -6.25 -4.73 10.84
N SER A 45 -5.53 -5.74 11.34
CA SER A 45 -4.20 -5.55 11.91
C SER A 45 -3.17 -5.12 10.86
N ASP A 46 -3.46 -5.34 9.58
CA ASP A 46 -2.55 -4.94 8.51
C ASP A 46 -2.45 -3.42 8.36
N ILE A 47 -3.45 -2.68 8.85
CA ILE A 47 -3.39 -1.22 8.87
C ILE A 47 -2.29 -0.75 9.83
N LEU A 48 -2.19 -1.36 11.01
CA LEU A 48 -1.11 -1.03 11.96
C LEU A 48 0.25 -1.44 11.41
N TRP A 49 0.32 -2.57 10.73
CA TRP A 49 1.55 -3.01 10.06
C TRP A 49 1.98 -1.99 9.00
N ALA A 50 1.03 -1.50 8.18
CA ALA A 50 1.31 -0.48 7.18
C ALA A 50 1.82 0.82 7.82
N GLU A 51 1.21 1.25 8.92
CA GLU A 51 1.64 2.45 9.65
C GLU A 51 3.08 2.33 10.16
N SER A 52 3.54 1.12 10.44
CA SER A 52 4.90 0.91 10.95
C SER A 52 5.99 1.34 9.97
N PHE A 53 5.68 1.49 8.68
CA PHE A 53 6.64 1.91 7.66
C PHE A 53 6.66 3.41 7.38
N ILE A 54 5.70 4.17 7.94
CA ILE A 54 5.52 5.59 7.59
C ILE A 54 6.78 6.41 7.83
N GLN A 55 7.48 6.17 8.93
CA GLN A 55 8.68 6.94 9.26
C GLN A 55 9.84 6.70 8.30
N SER A 56 9.83 5.58 7.59
CA SER A 56 10.88 5.24 6.61
C SER A 56 10.56 5.79 5.22
N LEU A 57 9.36 6.29 5.00
CA LEU A 57 8.92 6.83 3.72
C LEU A 57 9.25 8.31 3.60
N SER A 58 9.43 8.78 2.34
CA SER A 58 9.55 10.19 2.07
C SER A 58 8.26 10.93 2.45
N SER A 59 8.37 12.18 2.90
CA SER A 59 7.20 13.01 3.20
C SER A 59 6.32 13.26 1.97
N ASN A 60 6.88 13.09 0.77
CA ASN A 60 6.14 13.26 -0.49
C ASN A 60 5.51 11.97 -0.99
N CYS A 61 5.75 10.85 -0.33
CA CYS A 61 5.20 9.56 -0.73
C CYS A 61 3.68 9.56 -0.56
N LYS A 62 2.96 9.15 -1.59
CA LYS A 62 1.51 9.04 -1.55
C LYS A 62 1.11 7.72 -0.90
N LEU A 63 0.13 7.77 0.00
CA LEU A 63 -0.27 6.64 0.82
C LEU A 63 -1.64 6.13 0.39
N TYR A 64 -1.71 4.84 0.02
CA TYR A 64 -2.95 4.19 -0.37
C TYR A 64 -3.13 2.89 0.42
N LEU A 65 -4.36 2.67 0.92
CA LEU A 65 -4.75 1.37 1.47
C LEU A 65 -5.63 0.67 0.45
N GLN A 66 -5.31 -0.58 0.16
CA GLN A 66 -6.05 -1.40 -0.78
C GLN A 66 -6.52 -2.65 -0.08
N THR A 67 -7.83 -2.94 -0.15
CA THR A 67 -8.34 -4.21 0.37
C THR A 67 -7.99 -5.36 -0.57
N GLU A 68 -7.63 -6.53 0.00
CA GLU A 68 -7.53 -7.74 -0.79
C GLU A 68 -8.93 -8.09 -1.28
N TRP A 69 -9.05 -8.47 -2.56
CA TRP A 69 -10.36 -8.61 -3.22
C TRP A 69 -11.31 -9.56 -2.50
N SER A 70 -10.83 -10.73 -2.09
CA SER A 70 -11.68 -11.74 -1.44
C SER A 70 -12.15 -11.33 -0.05
N LYS A 71 -11.53 -10.31 0.55
CA LYS A 71 -11.84 -9.81 1.88
C LYS A 71 -12.45 -8.41 1.86
N SER A 72 -12.84 -7.90 0.67
CA SER A 72 -13.28 -6.52 0.55
C SER A 72 -14.56 -6.23 1.34
N ASP A 73 -15.49 -7.20 1.43
CA ASP A 73 -16.72 -7.02 2.19
C ASP A 73 -16.45 -6.76 3.67
N LEU A 74 -15.40 -7.38 4.23
CA LEU A 74 -15.03 -7.20 5.64
C LEU A 74 -14.16 -5.97 5.85
N ASN A 75 -13.22 -5.72 4.94
CA ASN A 75 -12.15 -4.75 5.17
C ASN A 75 -12.44 -3.35 4.62
N LEU A 76 -13.24 -3.25 3.55
CA LEU A 76 -13.49 -1.95 2.95
C LEU A 76 -14.16 -0.96 3.92
N PRO A 77 -15.18 -1.35 4.70
CA PRO A 77 -15.74 -0.44 5.70
C PRO A 77 -14.72 0.02 6.74
N LEU A 78 -13.83 -0.88 7.17
CA LEU A 78 -12.77 -0.55 8.14
C LEU A 78 -11.77 0.45 7.54
N ILE A 79 -11.39 0.25 6.28
CA ILE A 79 -10.49 1.15 5.57
C ILE A 79 -11.12 2.53 5.40
N ILE A 80 -12.40 2.59 5.04
CA ILE A 80 -13.12 3.84 4.89
C ILE A 80 -13.12 4.63 6.20
N ASP A 81 -13.43 3.98 7.32
CA ASP A 81 -13.42 4.63 8.63
C ASP A 81 -12.02 5.12 9.00
N TYR A 82 -10.99 4.30 8.74
CA TYR A 82 -9.63 4.67 9.04
C TYR A 82 -9.18 5.90 8.23
N VAL A 83 -9.48 5.92 6.95
CA VAL A 83 -9.09 7.03 6.06
C VAL A 83 -9.78 8.33 6.46
N LYS A 84 -11.03 8.27 6.94
CA LYS A 84 -11.74 9.45 7.46
C LYS A 84 -11.01 10.08 8.64
N SER A 85 -10.44 9.26 9.51
CA SER A 85 -9.69 9.73 10.68
C SER A 85 -8.21 10.00 10.37
N ASN A 86 -7.70 9.50 9.25
CA ASN A 86 -6.31 9.61 8.85
C ASN A 86 -6.23 10.05 7.39
N PRO A 87 -6.51 11.33 7.09
CA PRO A 87 -6.69 11.80 5.72
C PRO A 87 -5.44 11.77 4.86
N GLN A 88 -4.26 11.53 5.44
CA GLN A 88 -3.04 11.30 4.65
C GLN A 88 -3.12 10.02 3.82
N TRP A 89 -3.98 9.08 4.21
CA TRP A 89 -4.24 7.86 3.46
C TRP A 89 -5.41 8.05 2.50
N LYS A 90 -5.35 7.39 1.36
CA LYS A 90 -6.44 7.29 0.38
C LYS A 90 -6.75 5.83 0.12
N ILE A 91 -7.94 5.58 -0.40
CA ILE A 91 -8.38 4.23 -0.75
C ILE A 91 -8.00 3.95 -2.20
N SER A 92 -7.34 2.80 -2.43
CA SER A 92 -7.07 2.29 -3.78
C SER A 92 -8.04 1.16 -4.07
N LEU A 93 -8.79 1.28 -5.17
CA LEU A 93 -9.75 0.27 -5.58
C LEU A 93 -9.22 -0.53 -6.77
N GLN A 94 -9.47 -1.83 -6.76
CA GLN A 94 -9.22 -2.69 -7.92
C GLN A 94 -10.46 -2.62 -8.83
N THR A 95 -10.60 -1.50 -9.51
CA THR A 95 -11.82 -1.14 -10.25
C THR A 95 -12.27 -2.22 -11.24
N HIS A 96 -11.33 -2.85 -11.94
CA HIS A 96 -11.63 -3.90 -12.90
C HIS A 96 -12.36 -5.10 -12.25
N LYS A 97 -12.05 -5.42 -11.00
CA LYS A 97 -12.71 -6.51 -10.28
C LYS A 97 -14.12 -6.10 -9.83
N TYR A 98 -14.28 -4.87 -9.36
CA TYR A 98 -15.59 -4.36 -8.96
C TYR A 98 -16.56 -4.26 -10.13
N LEU A 99 -16.06 -3.95 -11.33
CA LEU A 99 -16.86 -3.87 -12.54
C LEU A 99 -16.96 -5.22 -13.28
N ASN A 100 -16.41 -6.28 -12.70
CA ASN A 100 -16.39 -7.61 -13.30
C ASN A 100 -15.71 -7.64 -14.67
N ILE A 101 -14.67 -6.84 -14.84
CA ILE A 101 -13.86 -6.77 -16.06
C ILE A 101 -12.62 -7.65 -15.86
N PRO A 102 -12.27 -8.50 -16.84
CA PRO A 102 -11.09 -9.37 -16.74
C PRO A 102 -9.79 -8.59 -16.57
#